data_1cafdfc329ebc2da11332fed04153221
#
_entry.id   1cafdfc329ebc2da11332fed04153221
#
_cell.length_a   1.000
_cell.length_b   1.000
_cell.length_c   1.000
_cell.angle_alpha   90.00
_cell.angle_beta   90.00
_cell.angle_gamma   90.00
#
_symmetry.space_group_name_H-M   'P 1'
#
loop_
_entity.id
_entity.type
_entity.pdbx_description
1 polymer ?
#
loop_
_entity_poly.entity_id
_entity_poly.type
_entity_poly.pdbx_seq_one_letter_code
_entity_poly.pdbx_strand_id
1 'polypeptide(L)'
;MASLATKALALIALLVATVVTADAHDERLGAVTFPTSCAPTVQAQFERAVALQHSFWFGEAIKGFNAVAQADPSCGIAHWGAAVAWLGNPLAGPPTPRGLAEGSAAVARARSAGAKTERERDYIAAIETFYKDHDKTDHKTRAVAYEKAMEALARKYPTDREAAIFYALALNVTLNPNDKTYANQLKAAAVLEKIFAEQPEHPGVAHYLIHSYDFPPIAPKGVTAARRYAQIAPSAPHALHMPSHIFTRLGYWQESIETNRRSAEIAKAELRQTNLEAGSYNALHAMDYIAYAALQLARDRDARAIVDEVRALNKIDSEQFAAAFAFAAIPARYALERRAWGEAAELALHPKSLSWAKFPQAESINAFARGLGAARGGNLAAAKQEVTRLSSLAYAMATAKNAYWAEQSEIQKLAVSAWIARGEGRNDEALALMRQAADREDATEKHPVTPGAIQPAREMLGELLLELGQPAKALAELEASQKIDPNRLHGLAAAARAADAAGDRAKAKSYATRLLDLTKTADSERPEIVNAKAFVGAN
;
A
#
# COMPACT_ATOMS: atom_id res chain seq x y z
N MET A 1 -12.99 -38.07 86.08
CA MET A 1 -11.94 -37.28 85.52
C MET A 1 -11.97 -37.46 84.01
N ALA A 2 -12.44 -36.43 83.30
CA ALA A 2 -12.85 -36.48 81.92
C ALA A 2 -11.70 -36.28 80.94
N SER A 3 -11.60 -37.16 79.95
CA SER A 3 -10.71 -37.00 78.82
C SER A 3 -11.48 -36.42 77.62
N LEU A 4 -11.08 -35.23 77.19
CA LEU A 4 -11.60 -34.59 75.97
C LEU A 4 -10.86 -35.17 74.74
N ALA A 5 -11.61 -35.79 73.85
CA ALA A 5 -11.17 -36.19 72.52
C ALA A 5 -11.46 -35.07 71.54
N THR A 6 -10.39 -34.46 71.00
CA THR A 6 -10.49 -33.41 69.99
C THR A 6 -10.61 -34.07 68.59
N LYS A 7 -11.76 -33.82 67.91
CA LYS A 7 -11.94 -34.23 66.48
C LYS A 7 -11.36 -33.13 65.61
N ALA A 8 -10.31 -33.47 64.83
CA ALA A 8 -9.82 -32.64 63.76
C ALA A 8 -10.66 -32.88 62.47
N LEU A 9 -11.42 -31.88 62.04
CA LEU A 9 -12.04 -31.82 60.69
C LEU A 9 -10.96 -31.38 59.69
N ALA A 10 -10.62 -32.24 58.76
CA ALA A 10 -9.83 -31.89 57.60
C ALA A 10 -10.75 -31.30 56.53
N LEU A 11 -10.63 -29.99 56.26
CA LEU A 11 -11.29 -29.28 55.17
C LEU A 11 -10.44 -29.46 53.92
N ILE A 12 -10.86 -30.33 52.99
CA ILE A 12 -10.29 -30.43 51.67
C ILE A 12 -10.87 -29.29 50.81
N ALA A 13 -10.10 -28.23 50.60
CA ALA A 13 -10.42 -27.17 49.66
C ALA A 13 -10.13 -27.68 48.24
N LEU A 14 -11.19 -27.98 47.49
CA LEU A 14 -11.10 -28.26 46.06
C LEU A 14 -10.86 -26.96 45.32
N LEU A 15 -9.60 -26.68 44.95
CA LEU A 15 -9.28 -25.60 44.00
C LEU A 15 -9.77 -26.04 42.61
N VAL A 16 -10.95 -25.56 42.22
CA VAL A 16 -11.38 -25.58 40.82
C VAL A 16 -10.57 -24.50 40.12
N ALA A 17 -9.49 -24.91 39.45
CA ALA A 17 -8.81 -24.05 38.49
C ALA A 17 -9.77 -23.85 37.31
N THR A 18 -10.47 -22.72 37.30
CA THR A 18 -11.13 -22.23 36.09
C THR A 18 -10.02 -21.90 35.08
N VAL A 19 -9.78 -22.84 34.16
CA VAL A 19 -9.06 -22.54 32.93
C VAL A 19 -9.91 -21.50 32.22
N VAL A 20 -9.54 -20.23 32.33
CA VAL A 20 -10.01 -19.19 31.43
C VAL A 20 -9.47 -19.58 30.06
N THR A 21 -10.25 -20.32 29.29
CA THR A 21 -10.03 -20.41 27.87
C THR A 21 -10.15 -18.96 27.37
N ALA A 22 -9.00 -18.32 27.07
CA ALA A 22 -9.03 -17.14 26.24
C ALA A 22 -9.88 -17.52 25.03
N ASP A 23 -10.96 -16.78 24.80
CA ASP A 23 -11.72 -16.88 23.57
C ASP A 23 -10.72 -16.78 22.44
N ALA A 24 -10.42 -17.93 21.83
CA ALA A 24 -9.78 -17.96 20.54
C ALA A 24 -10.79 -17.26 19.63
N HIS A 25 -10.61 -15.98 19.36
CA HIS A 25 -11.28 -15.31 18.25
C HIS A 25 -11.12 -16.27 17.08
N ASP A 26 -12.25 -16.71 16.52
CA ASP A 26 -12.29 -17.63 15.41
C ASP A 26 -11.49 -17.02 14.27
N GLU A 27 -10.20 -17.40 14.16
CA GLU A 27 -9.23 -16.83 13.22
C GLU A 27 -9.68 -17.19 11.80
N ARG A 28 -10.17 -16.21 11.04
CA ARG A 28 -10.66 -16.40 9.69
C ARG A 28 -9.64 -15.85 8.70
N LEU A 29 -9.00 -16.77 7.96
CA LEU A 29 -7.95 -16.50 6.96
C LEU A 29 -8.37 -16.91 5.54
N GLY A 30 -9.63 -17.33 5.35
CA GLY A 30 -10.10 -17.95 4.11
C GLY A 30 -9.80 -19.45 4.05
N ALA A 31 -9.95 -20.04 2.87
CA ALA A 31 -9.77 -21.47 2.64
C ALA A 31 -8.65 -21.72 1.64
N VAL A 32 -7.65 -22.51 2.05
CA VAL A 32 -6.53 -22.95 1.22
C VAL A 32 -6.53 -24.47 1.18
N THR A 33 -6.28 -25.04 0.01
CA THR A 33 -6.08 -26.47 -0.18
C THR A 33 -4.72 -26.71 -0.84
N PHE A 34 -3.75 -27.15 -0.05
CA PHE A 34 -2.40 -27.46 -0.50
C PHE A 34 -1.98 -28.83 0.02
N PRO A 35 -2.35 -29.93 -0.66
CA PRO A 35 -2.01 -31.28 -0.21
C PRO A 35 -0.49 -31.47 -0.13
N THR A 36 -0.03 -32.06 0.95
CA THR A 36 1.39 -32.39 1.19
C THR A 36 1.62 -33.85 1.43
N SER A 37 2.87 -34.29 1.29
CA SER A 37 3.32 -35.64 1.68
C SER A 37 3.82 -35.72 3.12
N CYS A 38 3.63 -34.64 3.89
CA CYS A 38 3.97 -34.56 5.31
C CYS A 38 3.02 -35.42 6.17
N ALA A 39 3.30 -35.53 7.45
CA ALA A 39 2.41 -36.24 8.37
C ALA A 39 1.00 -35.63 8.33
N PRO A 40 -0.08 -36.42 8.29
CA PRO A 40 -1.45 -35.87 8.22
C PRO A 40 -1.80 -34.93 9.39
N THR A 41 -1.15 -35.12 10.54
CA THR A 41 -1.36 -34.28 11.74
C THR A 41 -0.91 -32.82 11.58
N VAL A 42 -0.03 -32.53 10.61
CA VAL A 42 0.45 -31.14 10.36
C VAL A 42 -0.21 -30.48 9.15
N GLN A 43 -1.05 -31.21 8.39
CA GLN A 43 -1.64 -30.72 7.14
C GLN A 43 -2.42 -29.41 7.34
N ALA A 44 -3.33 -29.37 8.32
CA ALA A 44 -4.13 -28.17 8.59
C ALA A 44 -3.25 -26.97 9.02
N GLN A 45 -2.19 -27.20 9.79
CA GLN A 45 -1.25 -26.17 10.20
C GLN A 45 -0.44 -25.64 9.02
N PHE A 46 -0.08 -26.51 8.07
CA PHE A 46 0.59 -26.11 6.83
C PHE A 46 -0.32 -25.22 5.98
N GLU A 47 -1.57 -25.61 5.74
CA GLU A 47 -2.54 -24.84 4.95
C GLU A 47 -2.85 -23.47 5.61
N ARG A 48 -2.94 -23.43 6.96
CA ARG A 48 -3.03 -22.16 7.69
C ARG A 48 -1.81 -21.27 7.41
N ALA A 49 -0.60 -21.82 7.43
CA ALA A 49 0.61 -21.04 7.14
C ALA A 49 0.63 -20.53 5.70
N VAL A 50 0.10 -21.28 4.73
CA VAL A 50 -0.06 -20.83 3.34
C VAL A 50 -1.11 -19.70 3.25
N ALA A 51 -2.22 -19.79 3.98
CA ALA A 51 -3.23 -18.71 4.02
C ALA A 51 -2.66 -17.40 4.59
N LEU A 52 -1.83 -17.49 5.63
CA LEU A 52 -1.08 -16.34 6.18
C LEU A 52 -0.10 -15.77 5.15
N GLN A 53 0.62 -16.63 4.42
CA GLN A 53 1.52 -16.25 3.33
C GLN A 53 0.76 -15.49 2.24
N HIS A 54 -0.39 -15.97 1.80
CA HIS A 54 -1.24 -15.32 0.81
C HIS A 54 -1.81 -13.97 1.28
N SER A 55 -1.97 -13.81 2.58
CA SER A 55 -2.42 -12.55 3.19
C SER A 55 -1.25 -11.62 3.57
N PHE A 56 -0.03 -11.90 3.12
CA PHE A 56 1.20 -11.15 3.41
C PHE A 56 1.48 -10.94 4.90
N TRP A 57 1.02 -11.88 5.73
CA TRP A 57 1.32 -11.90 7.16
C TRP A 57 2.56 -12.76 7.42
N PHE A 58 3.67 -12.32 6.82
CA PHE A 58 4.89 -13.10 6.68
C PHE A 58 5.48 -13.60 7.99
N GLY A 59 5.47 -12.77 9.05
CA GLY A 59 6.00 -13.16 10.34
C GLY A 59 5.27 -14.38 10.92
N GLU A 60 3.95 -14.38 10.86
CA GLU A 60 3.12 -15.51 11.34
C GLU A 60 3.20 -16.70 10.40
N ALA A 61 3.30 -16.49 9.08
CA ALA A 61 3.53 -17.56 8.12
C ALA A 61 4.86 -18.30 8.41
N ILE A 62 5.97 -17.58 8.64
CA ILE A 62 7.27 -18.16 9.00
C ILE A 62 7.17 -19.00 10.28
N LYS A 63 6.50 -18.47 11.33
CA LYS A 63 6.27 -19.21 12.57
C LYS A 63 5.49 -20.50 12.31
N GLY A 64 4.41 -20.41 11.52
CA GLY A 64 3.57 -21.57 11.16
C GLY A 64 4.36 -22.64 10.41
N PHE A 65 5.10 -22.28 9.36
CA PHE A 65 5.92 -23.23 8.60
C PHE A 65 7.03 -23.87 9.46
N ASN A 66 7.69 -23.08 10.32
CA ASN A 66 8.69 -23.62 11.23
C ASN A 66 8.10 -24.60 12.25
N ALA A 67 6.90 -24.32 12.77
CA ALA A 67 6.21 -25.24 13.68
C ALA A 67 5.83 -26.56 12.98
N VAL A 68 5.39 -26.50 11.70
CA VAL A 68 5.18 -27.71 10.87
C VAL A 68 6.48 -28.51 10.72
N ALA A 69 7.60 -27.86 10.39
CA ALA A 69 8.90 -28.52 10.24
C ALA A 69 9.44 -29.10 11.55
N GLN A 70 9.09 -28.52 12.71
CA GLN A 70 9.41 -29.07 14.02
C GLN A 70 8.59 -30.33 14.36
N ALA A 71 7.29 -30.30 14.03
CA ALA A 71 6.37 -31.40 14.27
C ALA A 71 6.59 -32.60 13.31
N ASP A 72 7.01 -32.30 12.07
CA ASP A 72 7.42 -33.29 11.07
C ASP A 72 8.74 -32.89 10.40
N PRO A 73 9.90 -33.32 10.94
CA PRO A 73 11.21 -32.97 10.35
C PRO A 73 11.43 -33.53 8.92
N SER A 74 10.60 -34.45 8.45
CA SER A 74 10.65 -34.99 7.08
C SER A 74 9.83 -34.12 6.09
N CYS A 75 9.12 -33.10 6.57
CA CYS A 75 8.28 -32.24 5.76
C CYS A 75 9.10 -31.13 5.07
N GLY A 76 9.84 -31.49 4.02
CA GLY A 76 10.70 -30.53 3.29
C GLY A 76 9.92 -29.35 2.69
N ILE A 77 8.64 -29.55 2.32
CA ILE A 77 7.80 -28.48 1.76
C ILE A 77 7.48 -27.37 2.79
N ALA A 78 7.54 -27.66 4.10
CA ALA A 78 7.40 -26.62 5.12
C ALA A 78 8.56 -25.60 5.06
N HIS A 79 9.77 -26.06 4.79
CA HIS A 79 10.91 -25.17 4.59
C HIS A 79 10.81 -24.37 3.29
N TRP A 80 10.18 -24.91 2.23
CA TRP A 80 9.81 -24.13 1.04
C TRP A 80 8.88 -22.97 1.41
N GLY A 81 7.83 -23.25 2.18
CA GLY A 81 6.90 -22.20 2.63
C GLY A 81 7.61 -21.08 3.41
N ALA A 82 8.51 -21.46 4.33
CA ALA A 82 9.34 -20.49 5.05
C ALA A 82 10.24 -19.68 4.10
N ALA A 83 10.84 -20.30 3.07
CA ALA A 83 11.64 -19.60 2.08
C ALA A 83 10.81 -18.59 1.28
N VAL A 84 9.59 -18.94 0.85
CA VAL A 84 8.67 -18.02 0.18
C VAL A 84 8.30 -16.85 1.11
N ALA A 85 8.03 -17.12 2.39
CA ALA A 85 7.69 -16.07 3.36
C ALA A 85 8.85 -15.10 3.65
N TRP A 86 10.10 -15.56 3.58
CA TRP A 86 11.28 -14.71 3.72
C TRP A 86 11.52 -13.76 2.54
N LEU A 87 10.82 -13.91 1.41
CA LEU A 87 10.80 -12.87 0.36
C LEU A 87 10.21 -11.55 0.87
N GLY A 88 9.36 -11.60 1.91
CA GLY A 88 8.58 -10.45 2.34
C GLY A 88 7.57 -10.04 1.28
N ASN A 89 7.19 -8.76 1.23
CA ASN A 89 6.30 -8.27 0.18
C ASN A 89 7.04 -8.14 -1.16
N PRO A 90 6.87 -9.09 -2.09
CA PRO A 90 7.65 -9.13 -3.33
C PRO A 90 7.28 -8.00 -4.29
N LEU A 91 6.15 -7.31 -4.07
CA LEU A 91 5.70 -6.19 -4.88
C LEU A 91 6.28 -4.84 -4.38
N ALA A 92 6.77 -4.80 -3.15
CA ALA A 92 7.36 -3.59 -2.56
C ALA A 92 8.85 -3.40 -2.89
N GLY A 93 9.50 -4.42 -3.43
CA GLY A 93 10.92 -4.38 -3.80
C GLY A 93 11.71 -5.63 -3.37
N PRO A 94 13.04 -5.57 -3.42
CA PRO A 94 13.89 -6.71 -3.06
C PRO A 94 13.77 -7.06 -1.58
N PRO A 95 13.93 -8.36 -1.24
CA PRO A 95 14.03 -8.80 0.15
C PRO A 95 15.18 -8.11 0.89
N THR A 96 15.03 -7.97 2.20
CA THR A 96 16.11 -7.47 3.06
C THR A 96 17.32 -8.42 3.04
N PRO A 97 18.53 -7.95 3.41
CA PRO A 97 19.70 -8.84 3.54
C PRO A 97 19.43 -10.04 4.45
N ARG A 98 18.69 -9.84 5.55
CA ARG A 98 18.25 -10.94 6.43
C ARG A 98 17.29 -11.88 5.70
N GLY A 99 16.31 -11.34 4.95
CA GLY A 99 15.37 -12.16 4.18
C GLY A 99 16.07 -13.03 3.15
N LEU A 100 17.11 -12.51 2.48
CA LEU A 100 17.93 -13.31 1.56
C LEU A 100 18.71 -14.42 2.27
N ALA A 101 19.34 -14.13 3.40
CA ALA A 101 20.12 -15.11 4.17
C ALA A 101 19.23 -16.21 4.74
N GLU A 102 18.14 -15.85 5.41
CA GLU A 102 17.22 -16.81 6.05
C GLU A 102 16.45 -17.62 5.01
N GLY A 103 16.03 -17.00 3.90
CA GLY A 103 15.37 -17.70 2.81
C GLY A 103 16.30 -18.71 2.12
N SER A 104 17.55 -18.34 1.85
CA SER A 104 18.57 -19.28 1.34
C SER A 104 18.80 -20.46 2.28
N ALA A 105 18.88 -20.19 3.59
CA ALA A 105 19.02 -21.24 4.60
C ALA A 105 17.77 -22.13 4.64
N ALA A 106 16.57 -21.58 4.47
CA ALA A 106 15.34 -22.37 4.39
C ALA A 106 15.32 -23.26 3.15
N VAL A 107 15.77 -22.80 1.98
CA VAL A 107 15.94 -23.64 0.78
C VAL A 107 16.91 -24.78 1.04
N ALA A 108 18.05 -24.52 1.68
CA ALA A 108 19.02 -25.56 2.02
C ALA A 108 18.40 -26.63 2.95
N ARG A 109 17.63 -26.22 3.95
CA ARG A 109 16.88 -27.13 4.83
C ARG A 109 15.84 -27.95 4.05
N ALA A 110 15.10 -27.30 3.12
CA ALA A 110 14.13 -28.00 2.27
C ALA A 110 14.78 -29.11 1.44
N ARG A 111 15.97 -28.83 0.87
CA ARG A 111 16.78 -29.82 0.13
C ARG A 111 17.27 -30.97 1.02
N SER A 112 17.75 -30.66 2.22
CA SER A 112 18.26 -31.63 3.18
C SER A 112 17.16 -32.53 3.72
N ALA A 113 16.00 -31.97 4.10
CA ALA A 113 14.85 -32.77 4.56
C ALA A 113 14.25 -33.63 3.43
N GLY A 114 14.37 -33.14 2.20
CA GLY A 114 13.80 -33.78 1.02
C GLY A 114 12.29 -33.61 0.93
N ALA A 115 11.69 -34.13 -0.14
CA ALA A 115 10.24 -34.19 -0.33
C ALA A 115 9.87 -35.52 -1.01
N LYS A 116 8.78 -36.15 -0.57
CA LYS A 116 8.40 -37.46 -1.03
C LYS A 116 7.82 -37.45 -2.45
N THR A 117 7.10 -36.36 -2.81
CA THR A 117 6.49 -36.20 -4.13
C THR A 117 7.36 -35.40 -5.09
N GLU A 118 7.25 -35.68 -6.38
CA GLU A 118 7.91 -34.90 -7.44
C GLU A 118 7.39 -33.46 -7.43
N ARG A 119 6.08 -33.26 -7.25
CA ARG A 119 5.44 -31.98 -7.15
C ARG A 119 6.11 -31.08 -6.08
N GLU A 120 6.29 -31.57 -4.87
CA GLU A 120 6.93 -30.81 -3.79
C GLU A 120 8.40 -30.50 -4.08
N ARG A 121 9.13 -31.45 -4.69
CA ARG A 121 10.52 -31.19 -5.14
C ARG A 121 10.59 -30.10 -6.19
N ASP A 122 9.61 -30.02 -7.09
CA ASP A 122 9.54 -28.96 -8.11
C ASP A 122 9.23 -27.58 -7.49
N TYR A 123 8.38 -27.50 -6.47
CA TYR A 123 8.17 -26.25 -5.71
C TYR A 123 9.45 -25.77 -5.03
N ILE A 124 10.20 -26.68 -4.40
CA ILE A 124 11.49 -26.37 -3.77
C ILE A 124 12.50 -25.91 -4.84
N ALA A 125 12.56 -26.59 -5.98
CA ALA A 125 13.43 -26.20 -7.08
C ALA A 125 13.06 -24.84 -7.67
N ALA A 126 11.78 -24.52 -7.75
CA ALA A 126 11.32 -23.23 -8.25
C ALA A 126 11.81 -22.07 -7.37
N ILE A 127 11.59 -22.13 -6.04
CA ILE A 127 12.03 -21.04 -5.14
C ILE A 127 13.56 -20.96 -5.03
N GLU A 128 14.27 -22.07 -5.20
CA GLU A 128 15.74 -22.08 -5.24
C GLU A 128 16.29 -21.17 -6.36
N THR A 129 15.60 -21.05 -7.51
CA THR A 129 16.02 -20.18 -8.61
C THR A 129 16.10 -18.71 -8.17
N PHE A 130 15.27 -18.29 -7.23
CA PHE A 130 15.30 -16.94 -6.69
C PHE A 130 16.48 -16.71 -5.74
N TYR A 131 16.83 -17.71 -4.92
CA TYR A 131 17.87 -17.57 -3.90
C TYR A 131 19.27 -17.91 -4.41
N LYS A 132 19.37 -18.66 -5.52
CA LYS A 132 20.65 -19.05 -6.11
C LYS A 132 21.46 -17.82 -6.50
N ASP A 133 22.73 -17.80 -6.11
CA ASP A 133 23.70 -16.74 -6.43
C ASP A 133 23.17 -15.31 -6.14
N HIS A 134 22.39 -15.16 -5.05
CA HIS A 134 21.74 -13.89 -4.71
C HIS A 134 22.73 -12.74 -4.42
N ASP A 135 23.98 -13.06 -4.14
CA ASP A 135 25.09 -12.12 -3.94
C ASP A 135 25.72 -11.64 -5.26
N LYS A 136 25.47 -12.34 -6.38
CA LYS A 136 26.06 -12.06 -7.71
C LYS A 136 25.03 -11.63 -8.75
N THR A 137 23.77 -12.00 -8.54
CA THR A 137 22.69 -11.77 -9.51
C THR A 137 21.71 -10.73 -8.98
N ASP A 138 21.37 -9.75 -9.80
CA ASP A 138 20.41 -8.70 -9.41
C ASP A 138 19.00 -9.25 -9.14
N HIS A 139 18.22 -8.49 -8.38
CA HIS A 139 16.88 -8.89 -7.94
C HIS A 139 15.94 -9.19 -9.13
N LYS A 140 15.95 -8.33 -10.17
CA LYS A 140 15.04 -8.48 -11.31
C LYS A 140 15.30 -9.79 -12.07
N THR A 141 16.58 -10.10 -12.31
CA THR A 141 16.98 -11.35 -12.98
C THR A 141 16.51 -12.56 -12.19
N ARG A 142 16.66 -12.55 -10.84
CA ARG A 142 16.22 -13.64 -9.97
C ARG A 142 14.69 -13.77 -9.92
N ALA A 143 13.97 -12.66 -9.88
CA ALA A 143 12.51 -12.66 -9.91
C ALA A 143 11.97 -13.24 -11.24
N VAL A 144 12.57 -12.90 -12.38
CA VAL A 144 12.22 -13.47 -13.70
C VAL A 144 12.55 -14.97 -13.77
N ALA A 145 13.66 -15.41 -13.16
CA ALA A 145 13.99 -16.82 -13.10
C ALA A 145 12.94 -17.62 -12.29
N TYR A 146 12.51 -17.07 -11.16
CA TYR A 146 11.42 -17.64 -10.35
C TYR A 146 10.08 -17.66 -11.08
N GLU A 147 9.70 -16.57 -11.76
CA GLU A 147 8.48 -16.52 -12.58
C GLU A 147 8.47 -17.64 -13.62
N LYS A 148 9.56 -17.82 -14.38
CA LYS A 148 9.67 -18.90 -15.39
C LYS A 148 9.59 -20.29 -14.76
N ALA A 149 10.18 -20.47 -13.58
CA ALA A 149 10.09 -21.74 -12.85
C ALA A 149 8.65 -22.03 -12.39
N MET A 150 7.94 -21.00 -11.91
CA MET A 150 6.52 -21.12 -11.53
C MET A 150 5.62 -21.34 -12.73
N GLU A 151 5.90 -20.70 -13.88
CA GLU A 151 5.18 -20.98 -15.14
C GLU A 151 5.34 -22.45 -15.57
N ALA A 152 6.55 -22.97 -15.51
CA ALA A 152 6.83 -24.38 -15.86
C ALA A 152 6.11 -25.33 -14.88
N LEU A 153 6.11 -25.02 -13.58
CA LEU A 153 5.42 -25.80 -12.56
C LEU A 153 3.91 -25.81 -12.78
N ALA A 154 3.30 -24.64 -12.99
CA ALA A 154 1.86 -24.51 -13.26
C ALA A 154 1.45 -25.27 -14.54
N ARG A 155 2.31 -25.28 -15.57
CA ARG A 155 2.07 -26.09 -16.79
C ARG A 155 2.22 -27.60 -16.59
N LYS A 156 3.18 -28.01 -15.74
CA LYS A 156 3.40 -29.43 -15.43
C LYS A 156 2.25 -30.01 -14.59
N TYR A 157 1.68 -29.19 -13.70
CA TYR A 157 0.57 -29.57 -12.81
C TYR A 157 -0.68 -28.72 -13.04
N PRO A 158 -1.41 -28.91 -14.16
CA PRO A 158 -2.51 -28.01 -14.55
C PRO A 158 -3.72 -28.02 -13.61
N THR A 159 -3.81 -29.03 -12.73
CA THR A 159 -4.86 -29.12 -11.71
C THR A 159 -4.43 -28.53 -10.36
N ASP A 160 -3.16 -28.18 -10.22
CA ASP A 160 -2.62 -27.55 -9.02
C ASP A 160 -2.92 -26.06 -9.01
N ARG A 161 -3.97 -25.67 -8.27
CA ARG A 161 -4.41 -24.27 -8.20
C ARG A 161 -3.37 -23.39 -7.52
N GLU A 162 -2.67 -23.90 -6.51
CA GLU A 162 -1.63 -23.15 -5.82
C GLU A 162 -0.45 -22.81 -6.75
N ALA A 163 -0.02 -23.74 -7.59
CA ALA A 163 1.01 -23.47 -8.58
C ALA A 163 0.60 -22.33 -9.53
N ALA A 164 -0.66 -22.31 -9.97
CA ALA A 164 -1.18 -21.26 -10.82
C ALA A 164 -1.31 -19.90 -10.08
N ILE A 165 -1.70 -19.93 -8.79
CA ILE A 165 -1.82 -18.71 -7.95
C ILE A 165 -0.44 -18.09 -7.69
N PHE A 166 0.57 -18.87 -7.32
CA PHE A 166 1.94 -18.37 -7.13
C PHE A 166 2.57 -17.91 -8.45
N TYR A 167 2.24 -18.55 -9.57
CA TYR A 167 2.65 -18.08 -10.90
C TYR A 167 2.03 -16.69 -11.21
N ALA A 168 0.74 -16.50 -10.93
CA ALA A 168 0.08 -15.22 -11.13
C ALA A 168 0.68 -14.11 -10.24
N LEU A 169 1.06 -14.43 -9.00
CA LEU A 169 1.80 -13.50 -8.15
C LEU A 169 3.15 -13.14 -8.80
N ALA A 170 3.91 -14.14 -9.29
CA ALA A 170 5.20 -13.91 -9.92
C ALA A 170 5.09 -13.01 -11.17
N LEU A 171 4.02 -13.14 -11.98
CA LEU A 171 3.72 -12.24 -13.09
C LEU A 171 3.51 -10.79 -12.62
N ASN A 172 2.82 -10.57 -11.50
CA ASN A 172 2.65 -9.24 -10.91
C ASN A 172 3.97 -8.65 -10.37
N VAL A 173 4.89 -9.50 -9.91
CA VAL A 173 6.22 -9.07 -9.42
C VAL A 173 7.15 -8.67 -10.57
N THR A 174 7.04 -9.33 -11.71
CA THR A 174 7.96 -9.14 -12.86
C THR A 174 7.38 -8.20 -13.93
N LEU A 175 6.26 -7.55 -13.64
CA LEU A 175 5.63 -6.60 -14.57
C LEU A 175 6.64 -5.54 -15.06
N ASN A 176 6.46 -5.11 -16.31
CA ASN A 176 7.17 -3.95 -16.84
C ASN A 176 6.35 -2.69 -16.53
N PRO A 177 6.83 -1.76 -15.68
CA PRO A 177 6.08 -0.55 -15.33
C PRO A 177 5.84 0.40 -16.51
N ASN A 178 6.61 0.23 -17.60
CA ASN A 178 6.44 1.02 -18.83
C ASN A 178 5.48 0.38 -19.83
N ASP A 179 4.98 -0.83 -19.57
CA ASP A 179 4.00 -1.50 -20.42
C ASP A 179 2.59 -1.03 -20.09
N LYS A 180 2.10 -0.04 -20.84
CA LYS A 180 0.74 0.48 -20.72
C LYS A 180 -0.32 -0.42 -21.39
N THR A 181 0.07 -1.59 -21.91
CA THR A 181 -0.89 -2.65 -22.32
C THR A 181 -1.29 -3.54 -21.15
N TYR A 182 -0.57 -3.46 -20.03
CA TYR A 182 -0.79 -4.26 -18.82
C TYR A 182 -0.76 -5.78 -19.08
N ALA A 183 0.10 -6.23 -20.00
CA ALA A 183 0.10 -7.62 -20.48
C ALA A 183 0.30 -8.65 -19.35
N ASN A 184 1.28 -8.45 -18.46
CA ASN A 184 1.50 -9.37 -17.34
C ASN A 184 0.34 -9.35 -16.33
N GLN A 185 -0.18 -8.17 -16.02
CA GLN A 185 -1.29 -7.98 -15.10
C GLN A 185 -2.56 -8.67 -15.61
N LEU A 186 -2.89 -8.49 -16.89
CA LEU A 186 -4.06 -9.13 -17.51
C LEU A 186 -3.87 -10.65 -17.64
N LYS A 187 -2.65 -11.12 -17.89
CA LYS A 187 -2.33 -12.56 -17.89
C LYS A 187 -2.51 -13.16 -16.50
N ALA A 188 -2.00 -12.50 -15.47
CA ALA A 188 -2.20 -12.91 -14.07
C ALA A 188 -3.67 -12.94 -13.69
N ALA A 189 -4.40 -11.87 -14.01
CA ALA A 189 -5.83 -11.76 -13.74
C ALA A 189 -6.63 -12.88 -14.42
N ALA A 190 -6.36 -13.21 -15.68
CA ALA A 190 -7.05 -14.28 -16.39
C ALA A 190 -6.89 -15.65 -15.73
N VAL A 191 -5.70 -15.94 -15.16
CA VAL A 191 -5.47 -17.16 -14.36
C VAL A 191 -6.28 -17.10 -13.07
N LEU A 192 -6.22 -15.98 -12.37
CA LEU A 192 -6.85 -15.83 -11.06
C LEU A 192 -8.38 -15.77 -11.12
N GLU A 193 -8.97 -15.11 -12.12
CA GLU A 193 -10.44 -15.05 -12.29
C GLU A 193 -11.06 -16.44 -12.46
N LYS A 194 -10.40 -17.32 -13.20
CA LYS A 194 -10.84 -18.72 -13.33
C LYS A 194 -10.85 -19.43 -11.99
N ILE A 195 -9.77 -19.27 -11.21
CA ILE A 195 -9.66 -19.90 -9.89
C ILE A 195 -10.63 -19.24 -8.89
N PHE A 196 -10.86 -17.93 -8.98
CA PHE A 196 -11.82 -17.23 -8.12
C PHE A 196 -13.25 -17.76 -8.26
N ALA A 197 -13.64 -18.14 -9.48
CA ALA A 197 -14.94 -18.79 -9.71
C ALA A 197 -15.02 -20.20 -9.08
N GLU A 198 -13.91 -20.94 -9.00
CA GLU A 198 -13.82 -22.29 -8.44
C GLU A 198 -13.60 -22.27 -6.92
N GLN A 199 -12.83 -21.28 -6.41
CA GLN A 199 -12.41 -21.17 -5.01
C GLN A 199 -12.63 -19.73 -4.49
N PRO A 200 -13.90 -19.28 -4.32
CA PRO A 200 -14.21 -17.89 -4.01
C PRO A 200 -13.77 -17.44 -2.61
N GLU A 201 -13.42 -18.37 -1.73
CA GLU A 201 -12.93 -18.10 -0.37
C GLU A 201 -11.38 -18.20 -0.24
N HIS A 202 -10.67 -18.32 -1.38
CA HIS A 202 -9.22 -18.43 -1.35
C HIS A 202 -8.58 -17.04 -1.19
N PRO A 203 -7.80 -16.77 -0.10
CA PRO A 203 -7.29 -15.43 0.20
C PRO A 203 -6.33 -14.90 -0.87
N GLY A 204 -5.41 -15.75 -1.37
CA GLY A 204 -4.42 -15.38 -2.38
C GLY A 204 -5.04 -14.97 -3.71
N VAL A 205 -6.15 -15.60 -4.10
CA VAL A 205 -6.82 -15.30 -5.36
C VAL A 205 -7.41 -13.89 -5.35
N ALA A 206 -8.20 -13.56 -4.33
CA ALA A 206 -8.78 -12.23 -4.20
C ALA A 206 -7.70 -11.15 -4.04
N HIS A 207 -6.67 -11.42 -3.23
CA HIS A 207 -5.53 -10.53 -3.00
C HIS A 207 -4.80 -10.19 -4.30
N TYR A 208 -4.40 -11.22 -5.04
CA TYR A 208 -3.58 -11.02 -6.24
C TYR A 208 -4.37 -10.47 -7.42
N LEU A 209 -5.69 -10.68 -7.47
CA LEU A 209 -6.58 -9.97 -8.39
C LEU A 209 -6.59 -8.46 -8.13
N ILE A 210 -6.62 -8.04 -6.86
CA ILE A 210 -6.51 -6.61 -6.51
C ILE A 210 -5.20 -6.05 -7.07
N HIS A 211 -4.07 -6.70 -6.83
CA HIS A 211 -2.78 -6.25 -7.37
C HIS A 211 -2.73 -6.25 -8.89
N SER A 212 -3.33 -7.25 -9.54
CA SER A 212 -3.40 -7.30 -11.01
C SER A 212 -4.20 -6.14 -11.61
N TYR A 213 -5.18 -5.62 -10.87
CA TYR A 213 -6.07 -4.56 -11.33
C TYR A 213 -5.79 -3.18 -10.72
N ASP A 214 -4.77 -3.01 -9.87
CA ASP A 214 -4.41 -1.72 -9.26
C ASP A 214 -3.77 -0.73 -10.26
N PHE A 215 -4.38 -0.58 -11.43
CA PHE A 215 -3.98 0.33 -12.51
C PHE A 215 -5.20 1.07 -13.06
N PRO A 216 -5.15 2.41 -13.29
CA PRO A 216 -6.34 3.21 -13.58
C PRO A 216 -7.25 2.65 -14.67
N PRO A 217 -6.75 2.22 -15.87
CA PRO A 217 -7.63 1.76 -16.95
C PRO A 217 -8.34 0.43 -16.66
N ILE A 218 -7.79 -0.39 -15.76
CA ILE A 218 -8.29 -1.75 -15.48
C ILE A 218 -8.82 -1.91 -14.05
N ALA A 219 -8.67 -0.90 -13.18
CA ALA A 219 -9.14 -0.91 -11.80
C ALA A 219 -10.65 -1.27 -11.64
N PRO A 220 -11.57 -0.86 -12.53
CA PRO A 220 -12.97 -1.25 -12.41
C PRO A 220 -13.20 -2.78 -12.39
N LYS A 221 -12.32 -3.57 -13.00
CA LYS A 221 -12.41 -5.03 -13.00
C LYS A 221 -12.10 -5.64 -11.63
N GLY A 222 -11.34 -4.93 -10.77
CA GLY A 222 -10.93 -5.38 -9.44
C GLY A 222 -12.00 -5.23 -8.34
N VAL A 223 -13.13 -4.54 -8.60
CA VAL A 223 -14.13 -4.19 -7.58
C VAL A 223 -14.71 -5.42 -6.87
N THR A 224 -15.00 -6.49 -7.59
CA THR A 224 -15.55 -7.72 -7.01
C THR A 224 -14.56 -8.36 -6.03
N ALA A 225 -13.31 -8.52 -6.41
CA ALA A 225 -12.26 -9.07 -5.55
C ALA A 225 -12.03 -8.16 -4.32
N ALA A 226 -11.98 -6.83 -4.52
CA ALA A 226 -11.83 -5.87 -3.44
C ALA A 226 -12.95 -5.97 -2.40
N ARG A 227 -14.20 -6.03 -2.80
CA ARG A 227 -15.35 -6.14 -1.88
C ARG A 227 -15.40 -7.48 -1.13
N ARG A 228 -14.82 -8.54 -1.69
CA ARG A 228 -14.83 -9.88 -1.09
C ARG A 228 -13.65 -10.11 -0.16
N TYR A 229 -12.45 -9.60 -0.46
CA TYR A 229 -11.23 -10.00 0.23
C TYR A 229 -11.25 -9.71 1.74
N ALA A 230 -11.72 -8.55 2.16
CA ALA A 230 -11.88 -8.22 3.60
C ALA A 230 -12.84 -9.14 4.36
N GLN A 231 -13.72 -9.86 3.66
CA GLN A 231 -14.65 -10.83 4.24
C GLN A 231 -14.04 -12.24 4.26
N ILE A 232 -13.16 -12.55 3.32
CA ILE A 232 -12.47 -13.84 3.21
C ILE A 232 -11.46 -14.00 4.35
N ALA A 233 -10.59 -13.00 4.57
CA ALA A 233 -9.53 -13.06 5.57
C ALA A 233 -9.58 -11.90 6.58
N PRO A 234 -10.69 -11.72 7.33
CA PRO A 234 -10.89 -10.56 8.19
C PRO A 234 -9.96 -10.50 9.40
N SER A 235 -9.23 -11.57 9.70
CA SER A 235 -8.24 -11.59 10.78
C SER A 235 -6.88 -11.04 10.38
N ALA A 236 -6.60 -10.94 9.08
CA ALA A 236 -5.31 -10.44 8.59
C ALA A 236 -5.38 -8.91 8.33
N PRO A 237 -4.55 -8.08 8.99
CA PRO A 237 -4.56 -6.62 8.81
C PRO A 237 -4.41 -6.21 7.34
N HIS A 238 -3.50 -6.84 6.60
CA HIS A 238 -3.26 -6.54 5.20
C HIS A 238 -4.47 -6.90 4.30
N ALA A 239 -5.19 -7.98 4.59
CA ALA A 239 -6.40 -8.34 3.84
C ALA A 239 -7.53 -7.31 3.99
N LEU A 240 -7.60 -6.66 5.15
CA LEU A 240 -8.53 -5.55 5.38
C LEU A 240 -8.10 -4.26 4.68
N HIS A 241 -6.80 -4.04 4.51
CA HIS A 241 -6.25 -2.87 3.82
C HIS A 241 -6.41 -2.97 2.28
N MET A 242 -6.15 -4.14 1.71
CA MET A 242 -6.02 -4.34 0.26
C MET A 242 -7.20 -3.84 -0.61
N PRO A 243 -8.48 -3.93 -0.18
CA PRO A 243 -9.59 -3.38 -0.96
C PRO A 243 -9.41 -1.90 -1.30
N SER A 244 -8.75 -1.13 -0.42
CA SER A 244 -8.51 0.30 -0.60
C SER A 244 -7.64 0.65 -1.81
N HIS A 245 -6.82 -0.27 -2.31
CA HIS A 245 -6.07 -0.07 -3.55
C HIS A 245 -7.01 0.20 -4.72
N ILE A 246 -8.03 -0.65 -4.90
CA ILE A 246 -9.04 -0.47 -5.94
C ILE A 246 -9.97 0.71 -5.62
N PHE A 247 -10.41 0.85 -4.38
CA PHE A 247 -11.31 1.93 -4.00
C PHE A 247 -10.67 3.31 -4.21
N THR A 248 -9.39 3.46 -3.86
CA THR A 248 -8.64 4.71 -4.09
C THR A 248 -8.48 4.99 -5.59
N ARG A 249 -8.16 3.98 -6.41
CA ARG A 249 -8.09 4.13 -7.87
C ARG A 249 -9.39 4.60 -8.50
N LEU A 250 -10.52 4.25 -7.91
CA LEU A 250 -11.85 4.59 -8.40
C LEU A 250 -12.46 5.83 -7.73
N GLY A 251 -11.75 6.41 -6.76
CA GLY A 251 -12.25 7.53 -5.96
C GLY A 251 -13.42 7.16 -5.06
N TYR A 252 -13.48 5.89 -4.61
CA TYR A 252 -14.45 5.37 -3.62
C TYR A 252 -13.90 5.61 -2.22
N TRP A 253 -13.84 6.89 -1.85
CA TRP A 253 -13.12 7.35 -0.66
C TRP A 253 -13.70 6.84 0.65
N GLN A 254 -15.03 6.74 0.75
CA GLN A 254 -15.69 6.25 1.96
C GLN A 254 -15.34 4.77 2.22
N GLU A 255 -15.41 3.93 1.20
CA GLU A 255 -15.04 2.52 1.30
C GLU A 255 -13.54 2.35 1.61
N SER A 256 -12.69 3.23 1.06
CA SER A 256 -11.26 3.25 1.40
C SER A 256 -11.02 3.56 2.89
N ILE A 257 -11.76 4.52 3.47
CA ILE A 257 -11.68 4.84 4.90
C ILE A 257 -12.13 3.65 5.75
N GLU A 258 -13.28 3.07 5.44
CA GLU A 258 -13.89 2.00 6.24
C GLU A 258 -12.99 0.76 6.33
N THR A 259 -12.47 0.32 5.21
CA THR A 259 -11.60 -0.87 5.15
C THR A 259 -10.28 -0.62 5.88
N ASN A 260 -9.67 0.56 5.73
CA ASN A 260 -8.42 0.90 6.40
C ASN A 260 -8.56 1.16 7.90
N ARG A 261 -9.70 1.69 8.37
CA ARG A 261 -9.95 1.81 9.82
C ARG A 261 -9.90 0.44 10.49
N ARG A 262 -10.59 -0.54 9.92
CA ARG A 262 -10.57 -1.93 10.45
C ARG A 262 -9.16 -2.52 10.41
N SER A 263 -8.41 -2.30 9.32
CA SER A 263 -7.01 -2.74 9.21
C SER A 263 -6.14 -2.13 10.30
N ALA A 264 -6.21 -0.81 10.48
CA ALA A 264 -5.43 -0.09 11.49
C ALA A 264 -5.78 -0.55 12.92
N GLU A 265 -7.05 -0.79 13.23
CA GLU A 265 -7.51 -1.26 14.54
C GLU A 265 -6.93 -2.64 14.88
N ILE A 266 -6.98 -3.59 13.94
CA ILE A 266 -6.43 -4.94 14.14
C ILE A 266 -4.90 -4.86 14.28
N ALA A 267 -4.22 -4.12 13.42
CA ALA A 267 -2.77 -3.98 13.49
C ALA A 267 -2.29 -3.33 14.82
N LYS A 268 -3.05 -2.36 15.33
CA LYS A 268 -2.79 -1.77 16.66
C LYS A 268 -3.08 -2.74 17.80
N ALA A 269 -4.14 -3.56 17.67
CA ALA A 269 -4.49 -4.56 18.67
C ALA A 269 -3.42 -5.65 18.75
N GLU A 270 -2.92 -6.13 17.62
CA GLU A 270 -1.82 -7.08 17.52
C GLU A 270 -0.56 -6.55 18.20
N LEU A 271 -0.15 -5.31 17.90
CA LEU A 271 1.02 -4.70 18.50
C LEU A 271 0.90 -4.57 20.03
N ARG A 272 -0.27 -4.21 20.55
CA ARG A 272 -0.51 -4.12 22.00
C ARG A 272 -0.25 -5.43 22.75
N GLN A 273 -0.48 -6.58 22.10
CA GLN A 273 -0.19 -7.89 22.70
C GLN A 273 1.30 -8.14 22.91
N THR A 274 2.16 -7.42 22.20
CA THR A 274 3.62 -7.52 22.37
C THR A 274 4.19 -6.64 23.47
N ASN A 275 3.36 -5.82 24.14
CA ASN A 275 3.77 -4.79 25.13
C ASN A 275 4.82 -3.80 24.59
N LEU A 276 4.90 -3.61 23.29
CA LEU A 276 5.82 -2.67 22.66
C LEU A 276 5.15 -1.29 22.56
N GLU A 277 5.71 -0.29 23.26
CA GLU A 277 5.30 1.11 23.11
C GLU A 277 5.84 1.71 21.81
N ALA A 278 5.18 1.39 20.70
CA ALA A 278 5.56 1.83 19.36
C ALA A 278 4.32 1.94 18.45
N GLY A 279 4.45 2.61 17.33
CA GLY A 279 3.47 2.55 16.25
C GLY A 279 3.61 1.28 15.42
N SER A 280 2.49 0.69 15.02
CA SER A 280 2.50 -0.42 14.05
C SER A 280 2.72 0.10 12.64
N TYR A 281 3.69 -0.46 11.91
CA TYR A 281 3.92 -0.08 10.51
C TYR A 281 2.71 -0.40 9.61
N ASN A 282 1.98 -1.49 9.89
CA ASN A 282 0.74 -1.84 9.19
C ASN A 282 -0.36 -0.81 9.45
N ALA A 283 -0.50 -0.36 10.72
CA ALA A 283 -1.47 0.68 11.05
C ALA A 283 -1.12 2.01 10.37
N LEU A 284 0.15 2.43 10.40
CA LEU A 284 0.62 3.64 9.73
C LEU A 284 0.33 3.61 8.22
N HIS A 285 0.57 2.48 7.58
CA HIS A 285 0.26 2.29 6.16
C HIS A 285 -1.23 2.46 5.86
N ALA A 286 -2.11 1.85 6.66
CA ALA A 286 -3.56 2.04 6.54
C ALA A 286 -3.99 3.50 6.82
N MET A 287 -3.35 4.16 7.80
CA MET A 287 -3.64 5.55 8.17
C MET A 287 -3.30 6.56 7.05
N ASP A 288 -2.29 6.30 6.19
CA ASP A 288 -2.02 7.15 5.02
C ASP A 288 -3.20 7.12 4.04
N TYR A 289 -3.77 5.95 3.78
CA TYR A 289 -4.97 5.83 2.94
C TYR A 289 -6.20 6.49 3.57
N ILE A 290 -6.38 6.38 4.90
CA ILE A 290 -7.48 7.06 5.62
C ILE A 290 -7.34 8.57 5.48
N ALA A 291 -6.14 9.12 5.76
CA ALA A 291 -5.89 10.55 5.68
C ALA A 291 -6.11 11.08 4.26
N TYR A 292 -5.60 10.37 3.25
CA TYR A 292 -5.80 10.75 1.85
C TYR A 292 -7.29 10.78 1.48
N ALA A 293 -8.01 9.70 1.77
CA ALA A 293 -9.44 9.60 1.44
C ALA A 293 -10.30 10.62 2.22
N ALA A 294 -10.02 10.84 3.51
CA ALA A 294 -10.73 11.83 4.33
C ALA A 294 -10.58 13.25 3.75
N LEU A 295 -9.37 13.60 3.29
CA LEU A 295 -9.11 14.90 2.68
C LEU A 295 -9.86 15.10 1.35
N GLN A 296 -10.08 14.03 0.58
CA GLN A 296 -10.90 14.10 -0.65
C GLN A 296 -12.40 14.29 -0.35
N LEU A 297 -12.85 13.87 0.83
CA LEU A 297 -14.22 14.09 1.29
C LEU A 297 -14.39 15.40 2.08
N ALA A 298 -13.35 16.24 2.18
CA ALA A 298 -13.31 17.42 3.07
C ALA A 298 -13.62 17.08 4.54
N ARG A 299 -13.22 15.89 5.00
CA ARG A 299 -13.31 15.46 6.40
C ARG A 299 -12.01 15.83 7.12
N ASP A 300 -11.79 17.13 7.25
CA ASP A 300 -10.54 17.69 7.74
C ASP A 300 -10.28 17.37 9.22
N ARG A 301 -11.33 17.24 10.03
CA ARG A 301 -11.21 16.85 11.45
C ARG A 301 -10.79 15.39 11.58
N ASP A 302 -11.34 14.51 10.76
CA ASP A 302 -10.92 13.12 10.71
C ASP A 302 -9.45 13.00 10.29
N ALA A 303 -9.06 13.70 9.22
CA ALA A 303 -7.66 13.74 8.77
C ALA A 303 -6.74 14.34 9.85
N ARG A 304 -7.19 15.37 10.57
CA ARG A 304 -6.45 15.96 11.68
C ARG A 304 -6.22 14.96 12.82
N ALA A 305 -7.22 14.17 13.18
CA ALA A 305 -7.08 13.15 14.21
C ALA A 305 -5.99 12.12 13.84
N ILE A 306 -5.90 11.74 12.55
CA ILE A 306 -4.82 10.87 12.06
C ILE A 306 -3.45 11.58 12.17
N VAL A 307 -3.35 12.84 11.78
CA VAL A 307 -2.10 13.63 11.91
C VAL A 307 -1.65 13.70 13.38
N ASP A 308 -2.58 13.94 14.29
CA ASP A 308 -2.26 14.08 15.72
C ASP A 308 -1.82 12.73 16.33
N GLU A 309 -2.45 11.62 15.91
CA GLU A 309 -2.02 10.28 16.30
C GLU A 309 -0.60 9.98 15.79
N VAL A 310 -0.32 10.26 14.52
CA VAL A 310 1.01 10.05 13.91
C VAL A 310 2.07 10.90 14.60
N ARG A 311 1.76 12.15 14.93
CA ARG A 311 2.67 13.06 15.66
C ARG A 311 2.98 12.60 17.09
N ALA A 312 2.09 11.85 17.72
CA ALA A 312 2.31 11.30 19.06
C ALA A 312 3.29 10.11 19.05
N LEU A 313 3.50 9.47 17.91
CA LEU A 313 4.37 8.30 17.78
C LEU A 313 5.85 8.72 17.70
N ASN A 314 6.66 8.21 18.62
CA ASN A 314 8.12 8.45 18.65
C ASN A 314 8.94 7.24 18.23
N LYS A 315 8.32 6.07 18.12
CA LYS A 315 8.95 4.80 17.74
C LYS A 315 8.00 4.00 16.85
N ILE A 316 8.54 3.08 16.08
CA ILE A 316 7.79 2.10 15.29
C ILE A 316 8.31 0.69 15.58
N ASP A 317 7.45 -0.30 15.40
CA ASP A 317 7.75 -1.72 15.58
C ASP A 317 8.79 -2.22 14.56
N SER A 318 8.74 -1.68 13.35
CA SER A 318 9.65 -2.04 12.27
C SER A 318 9.91 -0.85 11.34
N GLU A 319 11.21 -0.50 11.15
CA GLU A 319 11.62 0.52 10.17
C GLU A 319 11.44 -0.01 8.74
N GLN A 320 10.22 0.11 8.22
CA GLN A 320 9.86 -0.25 6.86
C GLN A 320 9.47 0.98 6.04
N PHE A 321 9.59 0.86 4.72
CA PHE A 321 9.26 1.93 3.79
C PHE A 321 7.84 2.47 3.98
N ALA A 322 6.83 1.60 4.13
CA ALA A 322 5.44 2.01 4.28
C ALA A 322 5.23 2.94 5.50
N ALA A 323 5.92 2.67 6.62
CA ALA A 323 5.86 3.53 7.80
C ALA A 323 6.56 4.88 7.58
N ALA A 324 7.77 4.87 7.01
CA ALA A 324 8.50 6.10 6.69
C ALA A 324 7.73 6.98 5.71
N PHE A 325 7.10 6.37 4.71
CA PHE A 325 6.23 7.05 3.75
C PHE A 325 5.04 7.70 4.46
N ALA A 326 4.32 6.95 5.32
CA ALA A 326 3.17 7.47 6.06
C ALA A 326 3.52 8.65 6.96
N PHE A 327 4.65 8.61 7.67
CA PHE A 327 5.13 9.73 8.48
C PHE A 327 5.38 11.00 7.66
N ALA A 328 5.85 10.88 6.44
CA ALA A 328 6.05 12.02 5.55
C ALA A 328 4.75 12.44 4.83
N ALA A 329 4.00 11.48 4.31
CA ALA A 329 2.84 11.72 3.44
C ALA A 329 1.63 12.28 4.18
N ILE A 330 1.31 11.74 5.37
CA ILE A 330 0.13 12.15 6.14
C ILE A 330 0.15 13.65 6.45
N PRO A 331 1.19 14.22 7.07
CA PRO A 331 1.23 15.67 7.32
C PRO A 331 1.35 16.50 6.04
N ALA A 332 2.06 16.00 5.01
CA ALA A 332 2.18 16.67 3.72
C ALA A 332 0.82 16.79 3.02
N ARG A 333 0.06 15.69 2.91
CA ARG A 333 -1.29 15.72 2.35
C ARG A 333 -2.22 16.62 3.15
N TYR A 334 -2.17 16.54 4.48
CA TYR A 334 -3.02 17.35 5.35
C TYR A 334 -2.81 18.85 5.13
N ALA A 335 -1.58 19.30 4.97
CA ALA A 335 -1.28 20.69 4.70
C ALA A 335 -1.61 21.11 3.25
N LEU A 336 -1.20 20.30 2.26
CA LEU A 336 -1.33 20.63 0.84
C LEU A 336 -2.78 20.55 0.34
N GLU A 337 -3.54 19.53 0.73
CA GLU A 337 -4.95 19.38 0.34
C GLU A 337 -5.86 20.44 0.97
N ARG A 338 -5.43 21.07 2.05
CA ARG A 338 -6.10 22.20 2.67
C ARG A 338 -5.58 23.55 2.16
N ARG A 339 -4.58 23.53 1.27
CA ARG A 339 -3.87 24.73 0.78
C ARG A 339 -3.30 25.60 1.91
N ALA A 340 -2.95 24.97 3.04
CA ALA A 340 -2.31 25.59 4.18
C ALA A 340 -0.80 25.78 3.91
N TRP A 341 -0.48 26.67 2.96
CA TRP A 341 0.87 26.82 2.41
C TRP A 341 1.94 27.13 3.47
N GLY A 342 1.61 27.96 4.46
CA GLY A 342 2.49 28.24 5.59
C GLY A 342 2.76 27.00 6.43
N GLU A 343 1.72 26.20 6.73
CA GLU A 343 1.87 24.92 7.45
C GLU A 343 2.74 23.93 6.65
N ALA A 344 2.54 23.85 5.34
CA ALA A 344 3.34 23.00 4.47
C ALA A 344 4.82 23.41 4.45
N ALA A 345 5.11 24.71 4.39
CA ALA A 345 6.48 25.24 4.37
C ALA A 345 7.27 24.91 5.65
N GLU A 346 6.59 24.74 6.79
CA GLU A 346 7.19 24.49 8.11
C GLU A 346 7.22 23.00 8.52
N LEU A 347 6.85 22.08 7.63
CA LEU A 347 6.84 20.66 7.96
C LEU A 347 8.23 20.15 8.34
N ALA A 348 8.32 19.44 9.46
CA ALA A 348 9.54 18.82 9.94
C ALA A 348 9.46 17.29 9.78
N LEU A 349 10.62 16.65 9.62
CA LEU A 349 10.71 15.19 9.67
C LEU A 349 10.43 14.68 11.09
N HIS A 350 9.49 13.78 11.21
CA HIS A 350 9.05 13.16 12.45
C HIS A 350 8.71 11.68 12.23
N PRO A 351 9.06 10.77 13.16
CA PRO A 351 9.80 10.98 14.39
C PRO A 351 11.31 11.12 14.14
N LYS A 352 12.01 11.81 15.04
CA LYS A 352 13.48 11.96 14.96
C LYS A 352 14.23 10.64 15.18
N SER A 353 13.59 9.67 15.80
CA SER A 353 14.14 8.32 16.04
C SER A 353 14.21 7.46 14.79
N LEU A 354 13.44 7.79 13.74
CA LEU A 354 13.46 7.05 12.46
C LEU A 354 14.78 7.33 11.73
N SER A 355 15.36 6.28 11.17
CA SER A 355 16.58 6.37 10.35
C SER A 355 16.27 6.94 8.96
N TRP A 356 15.91 8.23 8.86
CA TRP A 356 15.46 8.90 7.62
C TRP A 356 16.41 8.70 6.45
N ALA A 357 17.72 8.66 6.71
CA ALA A 357 18.73 8.41 5.67
C ALA A 357 18.54 7.07 4.92
N LYS A 358 17.83 6.11 5.50
CA LYS A 358 17.44 4.86 4.83
C LYS A 358 16.26 5.03 3.87
N PHE A 359 15.53 6.16 3.97
CA PHE A 359 14.28 6.40 3.25
C PHE A 359 14.29 7.76 2.52
N PRO A 360 15.26 8.01 1.62
CA PRO A 360 15.37 9.28 0.91
C PRO A 360 14.11 9.60 0.10
N GLN A 361 13.38 8.59 -0.36
CA GLN A 361 12.10 8.76 -1.06
C GLN A 361 10.98 9.30 -0.15
N ALA A 362 10.99 8.97 1.13
CA ALA A 362 10.04 9.54 2.09
C ALA A 362 10.45 10.97 2.48
N GLU A 363 11.76 11.24 2.61
CA GLU A 363 12.27 12.59 2.82
C GLU A 363 11.95 13.52 1.65
N SER A 364 11.95 13.02 0.40
CA SER A 364 11.56 13.80 -0.77
C SER A 364 10.13 14.33 -0.67
N ILE A 365 9.19 13.57 -0.07
CA ILE A 365 7.82 14.04 0.16
C ILE A 365 7.80 15.27 1.07
N ASN A 366 8.59 15.23 2.14
CA ASN A 366 8.68 16.38 3.07
C ASN A 366 9.28 17.60 2.34
N ALA A 367 10.38 17.43 1.60
CA ALA A 367 10.99 18.50 0.81
C ALA A 367 10.03 19.05 -0.26
N PHE A 368 9.27 18.18 -0.93
CA PHE A 368 8.25 18.58 -1.90
C PHE A 368 7.14 19.44 -1.26
N ALA A 369 6.60 19.00 -0.13
CA ALA A 369 5.55 19.73 0.56
C ALA A 369 6.04 21.09 1.05
N ARG A 370 7.26 21.17 1.61
CA ARG A 370 7.90 22.43 2.00
C ARG A 370 8.15 23.34 0.81
N GLY A 371 8.65 22.77 -0.28
CA GLY A 371 8.91 23.51 -1.52
C GLY A 371 7.65 24.12 -2.13
N LEU A 372 6.56 23.33 -2.23
CA LEU A 372 5.26 23.83 -2.68
C LEU A 372 4.69 24.88 -1.72
N GLY A 373 4.73 24.60 -0.41
CA GLY A 373 4.25 25.53 0.62
C GLY A 373 4.97 26.87 0.54
N ALA A 374 6.30 26.86 0.43
CA ALA A 374 7.11 28.06 0.31
C ALA A 374 6.85 28.81 -1.01
N ALA A 375 6.80 28.11 -2.15
CA ALA A 375 6.57 28.73 -3.46
C ALA A 375 5.19 29.37 -3.54
N ARG A 376 4.14 28.66 -3.09
CA ARG A 376 2.76 29.14 -3.08
C ARG A 376 2.51 30.19 -2.00
N GLY A 377 3.28 30.17 -0.92
CA GLY A 377 3.28 31.16 0.15
C GLY A 377 4.12 32.41 -0.15
N GLY A 378 4.80 32.48 -1.31
CA GLY A 378 5.59 33.64 -1.76
C GLY A 378 7.04 33.65 -1.27
N ASN A 379 7.49 32.68 -0.49
CA ASN A 379 8.89 32.57 -0.06
C ASN A 379 9.72 31.75 -1.08
N LEU A 380 10.01 32.41 -2.21
CA LEU A 380 10.72 31.76 -3.32
C LEU A 380 12.15 31.34 -2.96
N ALA A 381 12.79 32.03 -2.00
CA ALA A 381 14.14 31.68 -1.55
C ALA A 381 14.14 30.32 -0.82
N ALA A 382 13.20 30.11 0.09
CA ALA A 382 13.03 28.82 0.77
C ALA A 382 12.64 27.71 -0.21
N ALA A 383 11.74 28.00 -1.17
CA ALA A 383 11.37 27.04 -2.21
C ALA A 383 12.57 26.55 -3.04
N LYS A 384 13.51 27.46 -3.41
CA LYS A 384 14.75 27.10 -4.13
C LYS A 384 15.67 26.18 -3.30
N GLN A 385 15.69 26.35 -1.98
CA GLN A 385 16.46 25.44 -1.11
C GLN A 385 15.88 24.01 -1.16
N GLU A 386 14.55 23.90 -1.14
CA GLU A 386 13.90 22.58 -1.24
C GLU A 386 14.09 21.94 -2.64
N VAL A 387 14.14 22.73 -3.71
CA VAL A 387 14.52 22.24 -5.06
C VAL A 387 15.93 21.64 -5.05
N THR A 388 16.88 22.30 -4.37
CA THR A 388 18.24 21.79 -4.20
C THR A 388 18.23 20.48 -3.39
N ARG A 389 17.41 20.41 -2.33
CA ARG A 389 17.27 19.17 -1.52
C ARG A 389 16.68 18.03 -2.34
N LEU A 390 15.61 18.26 -3.11
CA LEU A 390 15.01 17.27 -4.00
C LEU A 390 16.03 16.75 -5.04
N SER A 391 16.84 17.64 -5.62
CA SER A 391 17.91 17.24 -6.55
C SER A 391 18.94 16.31 -5.89
N SER A 392 19.35 16.63 -4.66
CA SER A 392 20.31 15.80 -3.91
C SER A 392 19.73 14.42 -3.58
N LEU A 393 18.45 14.35 -3.19
CA LEU A 393 17.75 13.10 -2.89
C LEU A 393 17.55 12.25 -4.15
N ALA A 394 17.17 12.87 -5.27
CA ALA A 394 17.06 12.18 -6.57
C ALA A 394 18.41 11.58 -7.00
N TYR A 395 19.48 12.34 -6.88
CA TYR A 395 20.83 11.87 -7.18
C TYR A 395 21.25 10.68 -6.30
N ALA A 396 21.02 10.76 -5.00
CA ALA A 396 21.32 9.67 -4.07
C ALA A 396 20.55 8.39 -4.41
N MET A 397 19.25 8.52 -4.74
CA MET A 397 18.41 7.38 -5.15
C MET A 397 18.85 6.79 -6.49
N ALA A 398 19.21 7.62 -7.46
CA ALA A 398 19.73 7.17 -8.75
C ALA A 398 21.06 6.39 -8.58
N THR A 399 21.96 6.91 -7.75
CA THR A 399 23.25 6.25 -7.42
C THR A 399 23.01 4.89 -6.74
N ALA A 400 22.00 4.81 -5.88
CA ALA A 400 21.56 3.56 -5.24
C ALA A 400 20.75 2.63 -6.17
N LYS A 401 20.65 2.94 -7.47
CA LYS A 401 19.87 2.21 -8.49
C LYS A 401 18.37 2.12 -8.18
N ASN A 402 17.84 3.05 -7.40
CA ASN A 402 16.42 3.21 -7.11
C ASN A 402 15.79 4.20 -8.12
N ALA A 403 15.74 3.79 -9.38
CA ALA A 403 15.35 4.65 -10.50
C ALA A 403 13.92 5.18 -10.38
N TYR A 404 12.97 4.38 -9.87
CA TYR A 404 11.59 4.80 -9.72
C TYR A 404 11.48 6.02 -8.78
N TRP A 405 12.06 5.93 -7.59
CA TRP A 405 11.95 7.02 -6.60
C TRP A 405 12.83 8.22 -6.96
N ALA A 406 13.94 8.01 -7.68
CA ALA A 406 14.69 9.10 -8.26
C ALA A 406 13.83 9.90 -9.26
N GLU A 407 13.06 9.22 -10.12
CA GLU A 407 12.12 9.82 -11.07
C GLU A 407 11.00 10.58 -10.36
N GLN A 408 10.39 10.00 -9.31
CA GLN A 408 9.35 10.68 -8.52
C GLN A 408 9.89 11.98 -7.89
N SER A 409 11.12 11.97 -7.39
CA SER A 409 11.77 13.18 -6.82
C SER A 409 12.04 14.24 -7.88
N GLU A 410 12.43 13.84 -9.10
CA GLU A 410 12.60 14.75 -10.23
C GLU A 410 11.27 15.39 -10.67
N ILE A 411 10.17 14.61 -10.71
CA ILE A 411 8.82 15.13 -10.99
C ILE A 411 8.42 16.17 -9.94
N GLN A 412 8.62 15.87 -8.67
CA GLN A 412 8.35 16.79 -7.56
C GLN A 412 9.18 18.07 -7.67
N LYS A 413 10.47 17.95 -8.01
CA LYS A 413 11.36 19.09 -8.24
C LYS A 413 10.86 19.99 -9.38
N LEU A 414 10.45 19.41 -10.50
CA LEU A 414 9.89 20.16 -11.64
C LEU A 414 8.63 20.92 -11.25
N ALA A 415 7.72 20.29 -10.51
CA ALA A 415 6.50 20.93 -10.05
C ALA A 415 6.77 22.13 -9.11
N VAL A 416 7.69 21.99 -8.15
CA VAL A 416 8.09 23.12 -7.28
C VAL A 416 8.76 24.22 -8.10
N SER A 417 9.64 23.87 -9.04
CA SER A 417 10.32 24.82 -9.92
C SER A 417 9.34 25.59 -10.81
N ALA A 418 8.27 24.94 -11.26
CA ALA A 418 7.21 25.59 -12.02
C ALA A 418 6.49 26.67 -11.19
N TRP A 419 6.18 26.40 -9.93
CA TRP A 419 5.55 27.39 -9.06
C TRP A 419 6.52 28.52 -8.66
N ILE A 420 7.83 28.26 -8.57
CA ILE A 420 8.85 29.31 -8.40
C ILE A 420 8.86 30.22 -9.63
N ALA A 421 8.95 29.64 -10.85
CA ALA A 421 8.94 30.41 -12.09
C ALA A 421 7.65 31.26 -12.22
N ARG A 422 6.49 30.70 -11.85
CA ARG A 422 5.21 31.43 -11.76
C ARG A 422 5.29 32.61 -10.81
N GLY A 423 5.85 32.40 -9.61
CA GLY A 423 6.03 33.46 -8.61
C GLY A 423 6.99 34.59 -9.05
N GLU A 424 7.94 34.26 -9.91
CA GLU A 424 8.88 35.23 -10.54
C GLU A 424 8.32 35.89 -11.82
N GLY A 425 7.08 35.55 -12.23
CA GLY A 425 6.46 36.09 -13.44
C GLY A 425 6.89 35.43 -14.74
N ARG A 426 7.70 34.38 -14.70
CA ARG A 426 8.19 33.62 -15.86
C ARG A 426 7.17 32.55 -16.29
N ASN A 427 6.01 32.99 -16.76
CA ASN A 427 4.83 32.16 -16.98
C ASN A 427 5.05 31.04 -18.02
N ASP A 428 5.76 31.30 -19.11
CA ASP A 428 6.03 30.31 -20.16
C ASP A 428 6.93 29.18 -19.64
N GLU A 429 7.95 29.54 -18.84
CA GLU A 429 8.81 28.57 -18.18
C GLU A 429 8.04 27.75 -17.13
N ALA A 430 7.17 28.39 -16.35
CA ALA A 430 6.30 27.70 -15.39
C ALA A 430 5.43 26.64 -16.07
N LEU A 431 4.80 26.97 -17.20
CA LEU A 431 4.00 26.02 -17.98
C LEU A 431 4.86 24.89 -18.56
N ALA A 432 6.05 25.20 -19.09
CA ALA A 432 6.93 24.18 -19.65
C ALA A 432 7.37 23.17 -18.58
N LEU A 433 7.80 23.65 -17.40
CA LEU A 433 8.22 22.80 -16.27
C LEU A 433 7.07 21.96 -15.73
N MET A 434 5.87 22.55 -15.55
CA MET A 434 4.72 21.81 -15.02
C MET A 434 4.22 20.76 -16.01
N ARG A 435 4.23 21.07 -17.32
CA ARG A 435 3.90 20.10 -18.37
C ARG A 435 4.90 18.94 -18.36
N GLN A 436 6.20 19.24 -18.26
CA GLN A 436 7.22 18.20 -18.15
C GLN A 436 7.01 17.32 -16.91
N ALA A 437 6.65 17.90 -15.76
CA ALA A 437 6.31 17.15 -14.57
C ALA A 437 5.11 16.21 -14.81
N ALA A 438 4.03 16.73 -15.40
CA ALA A 438 2.80 15.98 -15.68
C ALA A 438 3.03 14.84 -16.67
N ASP A 439 3.76 15.09 -17.77
CA ASP A 439 4.02 14.06 -18.79
C ASP A 439 4.94 12.94 -18.26
N ARG A 440 5.91 13.29 -17.40
CA ARG A 440 6.77 12.30 -16.71
C ARG A 440 5.99 11.49 -15.68
N GLU A 441 5.09 12.11 -14.90
CA GLU A 441 4.25 11.41 -13.93
C GLU A 441 3.33 10.41 -14.66
N ASP A 442 2.67 10.80 -15.74
CA ASP A 442 1.81 9.93 -16.54
C ASP A 442 2.57 8.76 -17.20
N ALA A 443 3.85 8.93 -17.49
CA ALA A 443 4.70 7.86 -17.99
C ALA A 443 5.03 6.80 -16.94
N THR A 444 4.85 7.11 -15.66
CA THR A 444 5.05 6.17 -14.55
C THR A 444 3.73 5.53 -14.10
N GLU A 445 3.83 4.53 -13.22
CA GLU A 445 2.69 4.01 -12.43
C GLU A 445 2.92 4.32 -10.96
N LYS A 446 1.85 4.43 -10.16
CA LYS A 446 2.04 4.59 -8.72
C LYS A 446 2.73 3.37 -8.13
N HIS A 447 3.55 3.60 -7.12
CA HIS A 447 4.16 2.51 -6.36
C HIS A 447 3.06 1.66 -5.68
N PRO A 448 3.16 0.32 -5.67
CA PRO A 448 2.14 -0.56 -5.07
C PRO A 448 1.80 -0.26 -3.61
N VAL A 449 2.73 0.30 -2.85
CA VAL A 449 2.50 0.63 -1.42
C VAL A 449 1.72 1.93 -1.24
N THR A 450 1.83 2.90 -2.14
CA THR A 450 1.28 4.25 -1.90
C THR A 450 -0.16 4.40 -2.39
N PRO A 451 -1.01 5.26 -1.75
CA PRO A 451 -2.36 5.49 -2.25
C PRO A 451 -2.40 6.27 -3.57
N GLY A 452 -1.40 7.11 -3.85
CA GLY A 452 -1.31 7.96 -5.04
C GLY A 452 -0.28 9.07 -4.86
N ALA A 453 -0.14 9.92 -5.87
CA ALA A 453 0.68 11.11 -5.80
C ALA A 453 0.28 12.01 -4.61
N ILE A 454 1.23 12.75 -4.04
CA ILE A 454 0.93 13.71 -2.97
C ILE A 454 0.06 14.85 -3.51
N GLN A 455 0.44 15.38 -4.67
CA GLN A 455 -0.36 16.28 -5.50
C GLN A 455 -0.12 15.87 -6.95
N PRO A 456 -1.13 15.42 -7.71
CA PRO A 456 -0.93 15.00 -9.10
C PRO A 456 -0.43 16.16 -9.97
N ALA A 457 0.63 15.93 -10.71
CA ALA A 457 1.27 16.98 -11.52
C ALA A 457 0.35 17.49 -12.63
N ARG A 458 -0.48 16.62 -13.22
CA ARG A 458 -1.45 17.04 -14.24
C ARG A 458 -2.60 17.86 -13.67
N GLU A 459 -3.04 17.60 -12.43
CA GLU A 459 -3.99 18.46 -11.71
C GLU A 459 -3.38 19.86 -11.47
N MET A 460 -2.11 19.91 -11.01
CA MET A 460 -1.38 21.18 -10.83
C MET A 460 -1.19 21.93 -12.15
N LEU A 461 -0.97 21.24 -13.28
CA LEU A 461 -0.91 21.88 -14.61
C LEU A 461 -2.24 22.52 -14.97
N GLY A 462 -3.35 21.83 -14.74
CA GLY A 462 -4.69 22.37 -14.95
C GLY A 462 -4.95 23.63 -14.10
N GLU A 463 -4.55 23.60 -12.84
CA GLU A 463 -4.65 24.77 -11.96
C GLU A 463 -3.78 25.94 -12.42
N LEU A 464 -2.54 25.69 -12.82
CA LEU A 464 -1.64 26.72 -13.35
C LEU A 464 -2.19 27.36 -14.62
N LEU A 465 -2.72 26.56 -15.56
CA LEU A 465 -3.37 27.06 -16.77
C LEU A 465 -4.59 27.93 -16.45
N LEU A 466 -5.37 27.54 -15.45
CA LEU A 466 -6.53 28.33 -15.00
C LEU A 466 -6.09 29.68 -14.41
N GLU A 467 -5.03 29.71 -13.59
CA GLU A 467 -4.46 30.96 -13.05
C GLU A 467 -3.87 31.86 -14.13
N LEU A 468 -3.45 31.29 -15.25
CA LEU A 468 -2.93 32.05 -16.41
C LEU A 468 -4.00 32.42 -17.44
N GLY A 469 -5.29 32.28 -17.10
CA GLY A 469 -6.39 32.66 -17.96
C GLY A 469 -6.56 31.80 -19.22
N GLN A 470 -6.17 30.51 -19.17
CA GLN A 470 -6.30 29.56 -20.26
C GLN A 470 -7.33 28.45 -19.93
N PRO A 471 -8.62 28.80 -19.65
CA PRO A 471 -9.58 27.88 -19.06
C PRO A 471 -9.90 26.65 -19.91
N ALA A 472 -9.97 26.79 -21.24
CA ALA A 472 -10.23 25.63 -22.12
C ALA A 472 -9.10 24.60 -22.07
N LYS A 473 -7.83 25.05 -22.03
CA LYS A 473 -6.68 24.14 -21.86
C LYS A 473 -6.65 23.56 -20.44
N ALA A 474 -6.96 24.36 -19.43
CA ALA A 474 -7.06 23.90 -18.05
C ALA A 474 -8.08 22.78 -17.91
N LEU A 475 -9.28 22.92 -18.50
CA LEU A 475 -10.32 21.90 -18.47
C LEU A 475 -9.84 20.58 -19.10
N ALA A 476 -9.16 20.65 -20.25
CA ALA A 476 -8.63 19.46 -20.91
C ALA A 476 -7.62 18.67 -20.03
N GLU A 477 -6.69 19.39 -19.36
CA GLU A 477 -5.71 18.74 -18.46
C GLU A 477 -6.39 18.18 -17.20
N LEU A 478 -7.37 18.89 -16.64
CA LEU A 478 -8.13 18.41 -15.47
C LEU A 478 -9.00 17.19 -15.80
N GLU A 479 -9.62 17.15 -16.99
CA GLU A 479 -10.34 15.97 -17.48
C GLU A 479 -9.40 14.77 -17.71
N ALA A 480 -8.17 15.01 -18.16
CA ALA A 480 -7.15 13.96 -18.27
C ALA A 480 -6.73 13.44 -16.89
N SER A 481 -6.48 14.34 -15.92
CA SER A 481 -6.18 13.96 -14.54
C SER A 481 -7.29 13.11 -13.91
N GLN A 482 -8.57 13.46 -14.13
CA GLN A 482 -9.73 12.71 -13.61
C GLN A 482 -9.85 11.27 -14.16
N LYS A 483 -9.16 10.93 -15.26
CA LYS A 483 -9.11 9.54 -15.77
C LYS A 483 -8.14 8.66 -14.98
N ILE A 484 -7.14 9.27 -14.35
CA ILE A 484 -6.10 8.59 -13.58
C ILE A 484 -6.44 8.60 -12.08
N ASP A 485 -6.83 9.77 -11.58
CA ASP A 485 -7.17 10.04 -10.18
C ASP A 485 -8.59 10.61 -10.07
N PRO A 486 -9.63 9.78 -10.25
CA PRO A 486 -11.02 10.24 -10.28
C PRO A 486 -11.51 10.73 -8.91
N ASN A 487 -12.49 11.63 -8.95
CA ASN A 487 -13.17 12.13 -7.76
C ASN A 487 -12.24 12.79 -6.72
N ARG A 488 -11.12 13.38 -7.15
CA ARG A 488 -10.34 14.24 -6.27
C ARG A 488 -11.07 15.58 -6.08
N LEU A 489 -11.10 16.08 -4.83
CA LEU A 489 -11.79 17.30 -4.46
C LEU A 489 -11.31 18.51 -5.29
N HIS A 490 -9.99 18.74 -5.31
CA HIS A 490 -9.41 19.86 -6.06
C HIS A 490 -9.57 19.69 -7.57
N GLY A 491 -9.41 18.47 -8.10
CA GLY A 491 -9.61 18.19 -9.51
C GLY A 491 -11.03 18.52 -9.97
N LEU A 492 -12.06 18.13 -9.19
CA LEU A 492 -13.47 18.46 -9.48
C LEU A 492 -13.75 19.96 -9.37
N ALA A 493 -13.26 20.61 -8.32
CA ALA A 493 -13.45 22.05 -8.11
C ALA A 493 -12.77 22.87 -9.20
N ALA A 494 -11.54 22.53 -9.57
CA ALA A 494 -10.82 23.20 -10.64
C ALA A 494 -11.47 22.95 -12.01
N ALA A 495 -11.97 21.73 -12.29
CA ALA A 495 -12.70 21.44 -13.52
C ALA A 495 -14.01 22.22 -13.63
N ALA A 496 -14.76 22.38 -12.53
CA ALA A 496 -15.96 23.21 -12.49
C ALA A 496 -15.65 24.68 -12.85
N ARG A 497 -14.60 25.25 -12.23
CA ARG A 497 -14.14 26.62 -12.51
C ARG A 497 -13.62 26.79 -13.93
N ALA A 498 -12.87 25.82 -14.44
CA ALA A 498 -12.32 25.87 -15.79
C ALA A 498 -13.43 25.77 -16.84
N ALA A 499 -14.43 24.92 -16.63
CA ALA A 499 -15.59 24.80 -17.52
C ALA A 499 -16.43 26.08 -17.54
N ASP A 500 -16.70 26.69 -16.38
CA ASP A 500 -17.44 27.95 -16.30
C ASP A 500 -16.68 29.09 -17.01
N ALA A 501 -15.38 29.24 -16.74
CA ALA A 501 -14.55 30.25 -17.39
C ALA A 501 -14.36 30.03 -18.90
N ALA A 502 -14.51 28.78 -19.38
CA ALA A 502 -14.51 28.42 -20.80
C ALA A 502 -15.90 28.60 -21.47
N GLY A 503 -16.94 28.96 -20.70
CA GLY A 503 -18.30 29.14 -21.19
C GLY A 503 -19.15 27.87 -21.25
N ASP A 504 -18.64 26.72 -20.80
CA ASP A 504 -19.37 25.44 -20.72
C ASP A 504 -20.06 25.30 -19.36
N ARG A 505 -21.19 26.02 -19.21
CA ARG A 505 -21.96 26.01 -17.96
C ARG A 505 -22.55 24.63 -17.61
N ALA A 506 -22.84 23.80 -18.60
CA ALA A 506 -23.38 22.46 -18.38
C ALA A 506 -22.33 21.57 -17.70
N LYS A 507 -21.10 21.53 -18.21
CA LYS A 507 -19.99 20.82 -17.57
C LYS A 507 -19.66 21.42 -16.20
N ALA A 508 -19.63 22.74 -16.07
CA ALA A 508 -19.38 23.41 -14.78
C ALA A 508 -20.38 22.95 -13.73
N LYS A 509 -21.68 22.95 -14.06
CA LYS A 509 -22.73 22.45 -13.15
C LYS A 509 -22.56 20.96 -12.82
N SER A 510 -22.21 20.14 -13.81
CA SER A 510 -21.97 18.70 -13.60
C SER A 510 -20.83 18.47 -12.61
N TYR A 511 -19.67 19.15 -12.77
CA TYR A 511 -18.54 19.00 -11.86
C TYR A 511 -18.84 19.54 -10.46
N ALA A 512 -19.51 20.70 -10.36
CA ALA A 512 -19.92 21.27 -9.08
C ALA A 512 -20.90 20.35 -8.33
N THR A 513 -21.87 19.75 -9.02
CA THR A 513 -22.80 18.78 -8.43
C THR A 513 -22.06 17.52 -7.94
N ARG A 514 -21.14 16.97 -8.75
CA ARG A 514 -20.30 15.83 -8.34
C ARG A 514 -19.46 16.17 -7.11
N LEU A 515 -18.89 17.37 -7.02
CA LEU A 515 -18.14 17.83 -5.85
C LEU A 515 -19.03 17.88 -4.61
N LEU A 516 -20.25 18.42 -4.73
CA LEU A 516 -21.21 18.49 -3.62
C LEU A 516 -21.68 17.10 -3.18
N ASP A 517 -21.89 16.19 -4.13
CA ASP A 517 -22.21 14.80 -3.83
C ASP A 517 -21.08 14.09 -3.09
N LEU A 518 -19.84 14.30 -3.54
CA LEU A 518 -18.63 13.77 -2.92
C LEU A 518 -18.47 14.25 -1.48
N THR A 519 -18.76 15.52 -1.22
CA THR A 519 -18.52 16.19 0.05
C THR A 519 -19.73 16.26 0.97
N LYS A 520 -20.76 15.41 0.76
CA LYS A 520 -21.96 15.37 1.61
C LYS A 520 -21.67 15.12 3.10
N THR A 521 -20.58 14.42 3.38
CA THR A 521 -20.14 14.13 4.75
C THR A 521 -18.98 15.02 5.22
N ALA A 522 -18.73 16.13 4.52
CA ALA A 522 -17.69 17.09 4.90
C ALA A 522 -17.90 17.58 6.33
N ASP A 523 -16.83 17.69 7.08
CA ASP A 523 -16.79 18.23 8.44
C ASP A 523 -16.14 19.63 8.52
N SER A 524 -15.80 20.18 7.36
CA SER A 524 -15.15 21.50 7.19
C SER A 524 -15.78 22.28 6.05
N GLU A 525 -15.74 23.61 6.15
CA GLU A 525 -16.19 24.52 5.10
C GLU A 525 -15.00 24.96 4.24
N ARG A 526 -14.62 24.13 3.27
CA ARG A 526 -13.60 24.53 2.30
C ARG A 526 -14.17 25.47 1.25
N PRO A 527 -13.39 26.47 0.77
CA PRO A 527 -13.82 27.42 -0.26
C PRO A 527 -14.39 26.75 -1.51
N GLU A 528 -13.85 25.60 -1.91
CA GLU A 528 -14.31 24.82 -3.05
C GLU A 528 -15.77 24.39 -2.90
N ILE A 529 -16.18 23.96 -1.71
CA ILE A 529 -17.55 23.53 -1.40
C ILE A 529 -18.48 24.74 -1.37
N VAL A 530 -18.05 25.83 -0.72
CA VAL A 530 -18.83 27.08 -0.65
C VAL A 530 -19.10 27.62 -2.05
N ASN A 531 -18.07 27.68 -2.90
CA ASN A 531 -18.19 28.15 -4.28
C ASN A 531 -19.08 27.23 -5.13
N ALA A 532 -18.98 25.92 -4.97
CA ALA A 532 -19.83 24.98 -5.69
C ALA A 532 -21.31 25.12 -5.27
N LYS A 533 -21.61 25.27 -3.98
CA LYS A 533 -22.98 25.53 -3.48
C LYS A 533 -23.54 26.83 -4.08
N ALA A 534 -22.76 27.91 -4.04
CA ALA A 534 -23.18 29.19 -4.62
C ALA A 534 -23.45 29.08 -6.12
N PHE A 535 -22.57 28.40 -6.86
CA PHE A 535 -22.73 28.19 -8.31
C PHE A 535 -23.96 27.37 -8.68
N VAL A 536 -24.21 26.25 -7.99
CA VAL A 536 -25.36 25.38 -8.26
C VAL A 536 -26.67 26.03 -7.82
N GLY A 537 -26.66 26.82 -6.72
CA GLY A 537 -27.83 27.53 -6.22
C GLY A 537 -28.24 28.75 -7.06
N ALA A 538 -27.30 29.34 -7.78
CA ALA A 538 -27.55 30.48 -8.69
C ALA A 538 -28.00 30.07 -10.10
N ASN A 539 -27.99 28.80 -10.43
CA ASN A 539 -28.29 28.20 -11.73
C ASN A 539 -29.28 27.04 -11.61
#